data_5dfe3196b718a2ef5753d47065c64a33
#
_entry.id   5dfe3196b718a2ef5753d47065c64a33
#
_cell.length_a   1.000
_cell.length_b   1.000
_cell.length_c   1.000
_cell.angle_alpha   90.00
_cell.angle_beta   90.00
_cell.angle_gamma   90.00
#
_symmetry.space_group_name_H-M   'P 1'
#
loop_
_entity.id
_entity.type
_entity.pdbx_description
1 polymer ?
#
loop_
_entity_poly.entity_id
_entity_poly.type
_entity_poly.pdbx_seq_one_letter_code
_entity_poly.pdbx_strand_id
1 'polypeptide(L)'
;GLVRTCSDFGKRSESPTHPALLDYLASELMANSWSMKHVQRLIATSALYRIRAGVPPGEDSENRLLSVYPRRRLDFEAMRDSMLAASGELDLRAGGPPGELFGEEASVRRSLYGRIDRQYLPSVLRSFDFANPELHSPRRYRTNVPQQALFLMNAPFTVARARALARRVAGEFRAEEEIERIEGMFLHVLARRPTAEERESAHAFIHAGTGRESKKGDSGAETWRYGYGEIDEKNERITVFHPLPYFNGKAWGGGEKWPDGSLGWVRLTAVGGHAGNVAQHGAVRRWISPKDGSIRITGTIRK
;
A
#
# COMPACT_ATOMS: atom_id res chain seq x y z
N GLY A 1 10.95 14.44 -23.79
CA GLY A 1 9.59 14.96 -23.56
C GLY A 1 9.38 16.37 -24.09
N LEU A 2 8.17 16.89 -23.96
CA LEU A 2 7.85 18.25 -24.38
C LEU A 2 8.56 19.30 -23.52
N VAL A 3 8.61 19.08 -22.20
CA VAL A 3 9.34 19.91 -21.24
C VAL A 3 10.03 19.00 -20.25
N ARG A 4 11.35 19.04 -20.18
CA ARG A 4 12.15 18.21 -19.25
C ARG A 4 12.41 18.90 -17.94
N THR A 5 12.64 20.20 -17.98
CA THR A 5 12.95 21.05 -16.82
C THR A 5 11.69 21.77 -16.34
N CYS A 6 10.90 21.12 -15.48
CA CYS A 6 9.62 21.68 -15.02
C CYS A 6 9.74 22.95 -14.16
N SER A 7 10.94 23.28 -13.65
CA SER A 7 11.20 24.48 -12.84
C SER A 7 11.99 25.55 -13.57
N ASP A 8 12.48 25.27 -14.76
CA ASP A 8 13.35 26.18 -15.50
C ASP A 8 12.96 26.13 -16.99
N PHE A 9 12.31 27.18 -17.47
CA PHE A 9 11.83 27.33 -18.83
C PHE A 9 12.68 28.32 -19.62
N GLY A 10 12.59 28.24 -20.95
CA GLY A 10 13.21 29.19 -21.87
C GLY A 10 14.66 28.83 -22.19
N LYS A 11 15.53 29.83 -22.31
CA LYS A 11 16.88 29.67 -22.89
C LYS A 11 17.81 28.70 -22.15
N ARG A 12 17.55 28.42 -20.87
CA ARG A 12 18.36 27.51 -20.05
C ARG A 12 17.84 26.07 -20.06
N SER A 13 16.62 25.87 -20.54
CA SER A 13 16.03 24.52 -20.62
C SER A 13 16.55 23.76 -21.83
N GLU A 14 16.55 22.44 -21.74
CA GLU A 14 16.76 21.60 -22.92
C GLU A 14 15.67 21.84 -23.95
N SER A 15 16.02 21.81 -25.23
CA SER A 15 15.05 21.89 -26.31
C SER A 15 14.07 20.73 -26.25
N PRO A 16 12.78 20.97 -26.55
CA PRO A 16 11.79 19.89 -26.62
C PRO A 16 12.17 18.88 -27.70
N THR A 17 11.95 17.60 -27.47
CA THR A 17 12.19 16.54 -28.48
C THR A 17 11.18 16.58 -29.61
N HIS A 18 10.03 17.20 -29.41
CA HIS A 18 8.94 17.32 -30.38
C HIS A 18 8.41 18.76 -30.40
N PRO A 19 9.18 19.71 -30.95
CA PRO A 19 8.80 21.13 -30.94
C PRO A 19 7.47 21.38 -31.65
N ALA A 20 7.24 20.77 -32.80
CA ALA A 20 5.99 20.92 -33.55
C ALA A 20 4.75 20.43 -32.76
N LEU A 21 4.91 19.38 -31.92
CA LEU A 21 3.83 18.94 -31.04
C LEU A 21 3.56 19.95 -29.92
N LEU A 22 4.60 20.56 -29.37
CA LEU A 22 4.44 21.59 -28.34
C LEU A 22 3.72 22.81 -28.92
N ASP A 23 4.10 23.27 -30.11
CA ASP A 23 3.46 24.40 -30.83
C ASP A 23 2.01 24.10 -31.18
N TYR A 24 1.73 22.87 -31.62
CA TYR A 24 0.35 22.43 -31.89
C TYR A 24 -0.52 22.51 -30.63
N LEU A 25 -0.05 21.94 -29.47
CA LEU A 25 -0.79 21.98 -28.22
C LEU A 25 -0.99 23.42 -27.72
N ALA A 26 -0.01 24.28 -27.90
CA ALA A 26 -0.11 25.71 -27.56
C ALA A 26 -1.16 26.42 -28.42
N SER A 27 -1.17 26.14 -29.74
CA SER A 27 -2.16 26.68 -30.66
C SER A 27 -3.57 26.20 -30.33
N GLU A 28 -3.74 24.93 -30.02
CA GLU A 28 -5.02 24.36 -29.58
C GLU A 28 -5.52 24.99 -28.28
N LEU A 29 -4.63 25.23 -27.32
CA LEU A 29 -4.98 25.90 -26.06
C LEU A 29 -5.52 27.31 -26.32
N MET A 30 -4.86 28.09 -27.17
CA MET A 30 -5.27 29.45 -27.54
C MET A 30 -6.57 29.46 -28.32
N ALA A 31 -6.70 28.60 -29.34
CA ALA A 31 -7.87 28.52 -30.19
C ALA A 31 -9.15 28.09 -29.45
N ASN A 32 -9.01 27.33 -28.37
CA ASN A 32 -10.12 26.83 -27.58
C ASN A 32 -10.27 27.58 -26.24
N SER A 33 -10.11 28.90 -26.26
CA SER A 33 -10.35 29.79 -25.12
C SER A 33 -9.58 29.39 -23.84
N TRP A 34 -8.32 28.98 -24.00
CA TRP A 34 -7.43 28.55 -22.90
C TRP A 34 -7.99 27.38 -22.09
N SER A 35 -8.79 26.51 -22.73
CA SER A 35 -9.39 25.37 -22.06
C SER A 35 -8.37 24.27 -21.80
N MET A 36 -7.89 24.16 -20.57
CA MET A 36 -7.03 23.06 -20.13
C MET A 36 -7.70 21.70 -20.33
N LYS A 37 -9.02 21.61 -20.15
CA LYS A 37 -9.77 20.35 -20.36
C LYS A 37 -9.75 19.91 -21.81
N HIS A 38 -9.75 20.84 -22.77
CA HIS A 38 -9.61 20.53 -24.18
C HIS A 38 -8.26 19.89 -24.47
N VAL A 39 -7.17 20.51 -24.04
CA VAL A 39 -5.80 19.96 -24.20
C VAL A 39 -5.62 18.61 -23.51
N GLN A 40 -6.12 18.47 -22.28
CA GLN A 40 -6.08 17.18 -21.56
C GLN A 40 -6.83 16.09 -22.32
N ARG A 41 -7.97 16.40 -22.92
CA ARG A 41 -8.74 15.46 -23.75
C ARG A 41 -7.96 15.06 -25.00
N LEU A 42 -7.36 16.01 -25.72
CA LEU A 42 -6.51 15.73 -26.86
C LEU A 42 -5.37 14.77 -26.52
N ILE A 43 -4.67 15.02 -25.42
CA ILE A 43 -3.60 14.15 -24.95
C ILE A 43 -4.14 12.75 -24.58
N ALA A 44 -5.18 12.69 -23.75
CA ALA A 44 -5.71 11.42 -23.24
C ALA A 44 -6.34 10.52 -24.32
N THR A 45 -6.89 11.12 -25.40
CA THR A 45 -7.47 10.38 -26.53
C THR A 45 -6.47 10.06 -27.63
N SER A 46 -5.25 10.59 -27.55
CA SER A 46 -4.22 10.35 -28.57
C SER A 46 -3.77 8.87 -28.59
N ALA A 47 -3.32 8.42 -29.76
CA ALA A 47 -2.72 7.10 -29.90
C ALA A 47 -1.49 6.96 -28.99
N LEU A 48 -0.69 8.02 -28.86
CA LEU A 48 0.50 8.07 -28.01
C LEU A 48 0.20 7.79 -26.53
N TYR A 49 -0.92 8.31 -26.00
CA TYR A 49 -1.33 8.05 -24.61
C TYR A 49 -1.76 6.60 -24.37
N ARG A 50 -2.22 5.92 -25.41
CA ARG A 50 -2.75 4.55 -25.39
C ARG A 50 -1.75 3.48 -25.81
N ILE A 51 -0.49 3.84 -26.11
CA ILE A 51 0.53 2.86 -26.44
C ILE A 51 0.81 1.94 -25.24
N ARG A 52 1.26 0.73 -25.54
CA ARG A 52 1.58 -0.26 -24.51
C ARG A 52 2.73 0.22 -23.63
N ALA A 53 2.60 0.00 -22.33
CA ALA A 53 3.70 0.19 -21.40
C ALA A 53 4.79 -0.87 -21.64
N GLY A 54 6.04 -0.45 -21.62
CA GLY A 54 7.17 -1.35 -21.92
C GLY A 54 8.51 -0.81 -21.43
N VAL A 55 9.54 -1.50 -21.89
CA VAL A 55 10.94 -1.06 -21.76
C VAL A 55 11.29 -0.35 -23.07
N PRO A 56 11.83 0.87 -23.02
CA PRO A 56 12.26 1.59 -24.23
C PRO A 56 13.36 0.80 -24.95
N PRO A 57 13.45 0.90 -26.30
CA PRO A 57 14.55 0.32 -27.05
C PRO A 57 15.90 0.88 -26.59
N GLY A 58 16.99 0.11 -26.73
CA GLY A 58 18.33 0.50 -26.28
C GLY A 58 18.82 1.84 -26.86
N GLU A 59 18.43 2.18 -28.08
CA GLU A 59 18.76 3.42 -28.76
C GLU A 59 18.03 4.64 -28.16
N ASP A 60 16.88 4.45 -27.50
CA ASP A 60 16.11 5.47 -26.80
C ASP A 60 15.82 5.06 -25.35
N SER A 61 16.84 4.66 -24.62
CA SER A 61 16.73 4.15 -23.24
C SER A 61 16.05 5.13 -22.26
N GLU A 62 16.13 6.44 -22.54
CA GLU A 62 15.45 7.48 -21.78
C GLU A 62 13.99 7.73 -22.25
N ASN A 63 13.53 6.98 -23.26
CA ASN A 63 12.21 7.16 -23.86
C ASN A 63 11.93 8.63 -24.29
N ARG A 64 12.93 9.27 -24.87
CA ARG A 64 12.82 10.66 -25.33
C ARG A 64 11.86 10.81 -26.51
N LEU A 65 11.81 9.80 -27.37
CA LEU A 65 10.93 9.73 -28.54
C LEU A 65 9.53 9.22 -28.19
N LEU A 66 9.26 8.90 -26.92
CA LEU A 66 7.96 8.43 -26.46
C LEU A 66 7.50 7.12 -27.16
N SER A 67 8.45 6.24 -27.46
CA SER A 67 8.20 4.97 -28.16
C SER A 67 7.37 3.96 -27.37
N VAL A 68 7.37 4.07 -26.04
CA VAL A 68 6.58 3.24 -25.11
C VAL A 68 5.96 4.11 -24.02
N TYR A 69 4.84 3.65 -23.45
CA TYR A 69 4.31 4.30 -22.25
C TYR A 69 5.19 3.98 -21.05
N PRO A 70 5.71 4.98 -20.32
CA PRO A 70 6.60 4.74 -19.20
C PRO A 70 5.83 4.09 -18.04
N ARG A 71 6.33 2.96 -17.52
CA ARG A 71 5.78 2.37 -16.29
C ARG A 71 6.04 3.30 -15.11
N ARG A 72 4.99 3.68 -14.43
CA ARG A 72 5.07 4.58 -13.28
C ARG A 72 4.24 4.03 -12.13
N ARG A 73 4.80 4.08 -10.92
CA ARG A 73 4.01 3.86 -9.71
C ARG A 73 2.96 4.98 -9.58
N LEU A 74 1.77 4.64 -9.16
CA LEU A 74 0.75 5.64 -8.82
C LEU A 74 1.22 6.47 -7.62
N ASP A 75 0.90 7.75 -7.63
CA ASP A 75 1.04 8.59 -6.45
C ASP A 75 0.06 8.10 -5.37
N PHE A 76 0.35 8.39 -4.10
CA PHE A 76 -0.41 7.87 -2.95
C PHE A 76 -1.92 8.13 -3.10
N GLU A 77 -2.29 9.34 -3.48
CA GLU A 77 -3.68 9.75 -3.61
C GLU A 77 -4.41 8.95 -4.70
N ALA A 78 -3.77 8.78 -5.85
CA ALA A 78 -4.35 7.99 -6.94
C ALA A 78 -4.45 6.51 -6.58
N MET A 79 -3.46 5.97 -5.87
CA MET A 79 -3.46 4.59 -5.39
C MET A 79 -4.58 4.37 -4.36
N ARG A 80 -4.72 5.28 -3.38
CA ARG A 80 -5.78 5.21 -2.36
C ARG A 80 -7.18 5.29 -3.00
N ASP A 81 -7.38 6.24 -3.90
CA ASP A 81 -8.66 6.42 -4.60
C ASP A 81 -8.98 5.19 -5.47
N SER A 82 -7.97 4.58 -6.12
CA SER A 82 -8.14 3.34 -6.88
C SER A 82 -8.56 2.16 -6.00
N MET A 83 -8.01 2.03 -4.79
CA MET A 83 -8.44 1.00 -3.83
C MET A 83 -9.89 1.19 -3.40
N LEU A 84 -10.31 2.44 -3.12
CA LEU A 84 -11.69 2.78 -2.79
C LEU A 84 -12.64 2.52 -3.96
N ALA A 85 -12.22 2.83 -5.17
CA ALA A 85 -13.02 2.55 -6.37
C ALA A 85 -13.16 1.05 -6.62
N ALA A 86 -12.08 0.28 -6.51
CA ALA A 86 -12.10 -1.17 -6.67
C ALA A 86 -13.01 -1.85 -5.62
N SER A 87 -12.95 -1.39 -4.37
CA SER A 87 -13.81 -1.90 -3.29
C SER A 87 -15.28 -1.43 -3.39
N GLY A 88 -15.59 -0.48 -4.28
CA GLY A 88 -16.93 0.09 -4.44
C GLY A 88 -17.31 1.13 -3.39
N GLU A 89 -16.35 1.61 -2.61
CA GLU A 89 -16.60 2.50 -1.48
C GLU A 89 -16.26 3.97 -1.78
N LEU A 90 -15.73 4.29 -2.96
CA LEU A 90 -15.33 5.65 -3.32
C LEU A 90 -16.53 6.60 -3.41
N ASP A 91 -16.53 7.59 -2.54
CA ASP A 91 -17.49 8.71 -2.58
C ASP A 91 -16.97 9.83 -3.48
N LEU A 92 -17.71 10.11 -4.55
CA LEU A 92 -17.37 11.11 -5.56
C LEU A 92 -17.94 12.50 -5.27
N ARG A 93 -18.60 12.74 -4.13
CA ARG A 93 -19.15 14.05 -3.79
C ARG A 93 -18.07 15.13 -3.82
N ALA A 94 -18.35 16.21 -4.54
CA ALA A 94 -17.46 17.35 -4.68
C ALA A 94 -17.71 18.39 -3.58
N GLY A 95 -16.65 19.12 -3.18
CA GLY A 95 -16.71 20.19 -2.18
C GLY A 95 -16.86 19.72 -0.74
N GLY A 96 -17.14 20.62 0.18
CA GLY A 96 -17.30 20.34 1.60
C GLY A 96 -15.98 20.33 2.40
N PRO A 97 -16.07 20.11 3.72
CA PRO A 97 -14.90 20.12 4.60
C PRO A 97 -13.93 18.95 4.30
N PRO A 98 -12.64 19.11 4.62
CA PRO A 98 -11.67 18.04 4.47
C PRO A 98 -11.95 16.88 5.44
N GLY A 99 -11.66 15.67 4.99
CA GLY A 99 -11.77 14.45 5.81
C GLY A 99 -10.40 13.86 6.14
N GLU A 100 -10.32 13.03 7.17
CA GLU A 100 -9.09 12.33 7.52
C GLU A 100 -8.75 11.25 6.48
N LEU A 101 -7.47 11.15 6.12
CA LEU A 101 -7.00 10.13 5.15
C LEU A 101 -6.66 8.79 5.80
N PHE A 102 -6.38 8.79 7.11
CA PHE A 102 -5.88 7.67 7.87
C PHE A 102 -6.72 7.45 9.13
N GLY A 103 -6.55 6.26 9.74
CA GLY A 103 -7.25 5.91 10.99
C GLY A 103 -8.53 5.12 10.77
N GLU A 104 -9.25 4.89 11.85
CA GLU A 104 -10.49 4.10 11.86
C GLU A 104 -11.64 4.84 11.15
N GLU A 105 -11.67 6.17 11.27
CA GLU A 105 -12.66 7.06 10.65
C GLU A 105 -12.18 7.68 9.32
N ALA A 106 -11.25 7.00 8.64
CA ALA A 106 -10.73 7.51 7.37
C ALA A 106 -11.86 7.71 6.35
N SER A 107 -11.91 8.92 5.79
CA SER A 107 -12.89 9.29 4.78
C SER A 107 -12.82 8.38 3.55
N VAL A 108 -13.94 7.99 3.00
CA VAL A 108 -14.04 7.25 1.73
C VAL A 108 -14.13 8.18 0.51
N ARG A 109 -14.06 9.48 0.72
CA ARG A 109 -14.01 10.47 -0.36
C ARG A 109 -12.66 10.44 -1.07
N ARG A 110 -12.61 11.05 -2.26
CA ARG A 110 -11.36 11.21 -2.99
C ARG A 110 -10.29 11.87 -2.13
N SER A 111 -9.07 11.40 -2.25
CA SER A 111 -7.91 11.89 -1.49
C SER A 111 -7.63 13.39 -1.72
N LEU A 112 -8.17 13.98 -2.80
CA LEU A 112 -8.16 15.43 -3.04
C LEU A 112 -8.79 16.22 -1.87
N TYR A 113 -9.77 15.64 -1.18
CA TYR A 113 -10.45 16.23 -0.02
C TYR A 113 -9.85 15.77 1.31
N GLY A 114 -8.65 15.16 1.27
CA GLY A 114 -7.94 14.75 2.47
C GLY A 114 -7.34 15.93 3.20
N ARG A 115 -7.45 15.90 4.54
CA ARG A 115 -6.78 16.87 5.39
C ARG A 115 -5.29 16.63 5.38
N ILE A 116 -4.52 17.65 5.05
CA ILE A 116 -3.06 17.65 5.12
C ILE A 116 -2.61 18.73 6.11
N ASP A 117 -2.01 18.28 7.20
CA ASP A 117 -1.30 19.20 8.11
C ASP A 117 0.12 19.40 7.58
N ARG A 118 0.44 20.64 7.23
CA ARG A 118 1.75 20.99 6.67
C ARG A 118 2.89 20.85 7.68
N GLN A 119 2.62 21.00 8.97
CA GLN A 119 3.62 20.86 10.04
C GLN A 119 3.83 19.38 10.43
N TYR A 120 2.78 18.58 10.36
CA TYR A 120 2.77 17.18 10.79
C TYR A 120 2.39 16.23 9.66
N LEU A 121 3.21 16.23 8.60
CA LEU A 121 2.98 15.32 7.48
C LEU A 121 3.13 13.86 7.93
N PRO A 122 2.10 12.99 7.77
CA PRO A 122 2.16 11.59 8.12
C PRO A 122 3.30 10.84 7.43
N SER A 123 3.96 9.92 8.16
CA SER A 123 5.10 9.14 7.65
C SER A 123 4.75 8.31 6.42
N VAL A 124 3.52 7.84 6.30
CA VAL A 124 3.01 7.14 5.11
C VAL A 124 3.11 8.03 3.87
N LEU A 125 2.67 9.28 3.95
CA LEU A 125 2.76 10.21 2.82
C LEU A 125 4.22 10.45 2.42
N ARG A 126 5.13 10.60 3.39
CA ARG A 126 6.57 10.72 3.12
C ARG A 126 7.13 9.48 2.43
N SER A 127 6.71 8.28 2.88
CA SER A 127 7.14 7.01 2.27
C SER A 127 6.67 6.86 0.82
N PHE A 128 5.60 7.55 0.43
CA PHE A 128 5.06 7.55 -0.92
C PHE A 128 5.44 8.81 -1.74
N ASP A 129 6.52 9.49 -1.36
CA ASP A 129 7.05 10.66 -2.08
C ASP A 129 6.05 11.82 -2.19
N PHE A 130 5.18 11.99 -1.20
CA PHE A 130 4.30 13.16 -1.16
C PHE A 130 5.13 14.44 -1.11
N ALA A 131 4.76 15.44 -1.89
CA ALA A 131 5.48 16.70 -1.91
C ALA A 131 5.48 17.34 -0.51
N ASN A 132 6.63 17.86 -0.09
CA ASN A 132 6.69 18.61 1.15
C ASN A 132 5.85 19.90 0.98
N PRO A 133 4.80 20.10 1.80
CA PRO A 133 3.90 21.25 1.65
C PRO A 133 4.55 22.61 1.99
N GLU A 134 5.75 22.60 2.58
CA GLU A 134 6.51 23.81 2.92
C GLU A 134 7.53 24.20 1.85
N LEU A 135 7.81 23.35 0.87
CA LEU A 135 8.85 23.55 -0.12
C LEU A 135 8.26 23.55 -1.54
N HIS A 136 8.88 24.35 -2.40
CA HIS A 136 8.61 24.30 -3.82
C HIS A 136 8.96 22.91 -4.37
N SER A 137 8.02 22.27 -5.04
CA SER A 137 8.19 20.96 -5.67
C SER A 137 7.67 20.99 -7.10
N PRO A 138 8.53 21.16 -8.10
CA PRO A 138 8.13 21.19 -9.50
C PRO A 138 7.67 19.83 -10.01
N ARG A 139 8.17 18.76 -9.39
CA ARG A 139 7.87 17.38 -9.69
C ARG A 139 8.08 16.51 -8.44
N ARG A 140 7.17 15.59 -8.18
CA ARG A 140 7.37 14.58 -7.12
C ARG A 140 8.41 13.55 -7.55
N TYR A 141 9.25 13.14 -6.62
CA TYR A 141 10.08 11.96 -6.78
C TYR A 141 9.21 10.71 -6.85
N ARG A 142 9.77 9.62 -7.37
CA ARG A 142 9.10 8.31 -7.42
C ARG A 142 10.13 7.26 -7.05
N THR A 143 10.18 6.95 -5.76
CA THR A 143 11.05 5.92 -5.22
C THR A 143 10.26 4.61 -5.04
N ASN A 144 10.97 3.50 -5.04
CA ASN A 144 10.45 2.20 -4.64
C ASN A 144 11.19 1.77 -3.38
N VAL A 145 10.50 1.80 -2.25
CA VAL A 145 11.07 1.44 -0.94
C VAL A 145 10.26 0.34 -0.28
N PRO A 146 10.87 -0.54 0.53
CA PRO A 146 10.18 -1.66 1.17
C PRO A 146 8.98 -1.25 2.02
N GLN A 147 9.01 -0.07 2.62
CA GLN A 147 7.93 0.48 3.45
C GLN A 147 6.60 0.62 2.68
N GLN A 148 6.67 0.91 1.38
CA GLN A 148 5.49 0.99 0.51
C GLN A 148 4.84 -0.39 0.35
N ALA A 149 5.64 -1.43 0.11
CA ALA A 149 5.15 -2.81 0.02
C ALA A 149 4.56 -3.28 1.36
N LEU A 150 5.23 -2.99 2.47
CA LEU A 150 4.73 -3.31 3.81
C LEU A 150 3.42 -2.61 4.13
N PHE A 151 3.25 -1.35 3.72
CA PHE A 151 1.98 -0.64 3.84
C PHE A 151 0.87 -1.34 3.06
N LEU A 152 1.12 -1.68 1.80
CA LEU A 152 0.13 -2.34 0.95
C LEU A 152 -0.29 -3.72 1.49
N MET A 153 0.62 -4.43 2.14
CA MET A 153 0.34 -5.76 2.69
C MET A 153 -0.34 -5.72 4.07
N ASN A 154 -0.02 -4.73 4.91
CA ASN A 154 -0.33 -4.81 6.33
C ASN A 154 -1.18 -3.64 6.87
N ALA A 155 -1.32 -2.54 6.13
CA ALA A 155 -2.07 -1.41 6.65
C ALA A 155 -3.55 -1.76 6.84
N PRO A 156 -4.16 -1.38 7.98
CA PRO A 156 -5.59 -1.62 8.23
C PRO A 156 -6.48 -1.10 7.10
N PHE A 157 -6.13 0.04 6.54
CA PHE A 157 -6.83 0.61 5.38
C PHE A 157 -6.84 -0.35 4.20
N THR A 158 -5.68 -0.87 3.79
CA THR A 158 -5.56 -1.78 2.63
C THR A 158 -6.29 -3.09 2.87
N VAL A 159 -6.14 -3.67 4.06
CA VAL A 159 -6.83 -4.91 4.44
C VAL A 159 -8.36 -4.73 4.44
N ALA A 160 -8.85 -3.58 4.93
CA ALA A 160 -10.28 -3.27 4.90
C ALA A 160 -10.81 -3.15 3.46
N ARG A 161 -10.05 -2.51 2.56
CA ARG A 161 -10.43 -2.42 1.11
C ARG A 161 -10.40 -3.77 0.43
N ALA A 162 -9.41 -4.61 0.73
CA ALA A 162 -9.37 -5.98 0.20
C ALA A 162 -10.59 -6.81 0.63
N ARG A 163 -11.00 -6.71 1.90
CA ARG A 163 -12.21 -7.35 2.42
C ARG A 163 -13.49 -6.80 1.76
N ALA A 164 -13.56 -5.50 1.53
CA ALA A 164 -14.70 -4.88 0.86
C ALA A 164 -14.78 -5.32 -0.61
N LEU A 165 -13.65 -5.38 -1.32
CA LEU A 165 -13.57 -5.94 -2.69
C LEU A 165 -14.04 -7.39 -2.72
N ALA A 166 -13.58 -8.23 -1.79
CA ALA A 166 -14.01 -9.62 -1.72
C ALA A 166 -15.53 -9.76 -1.52
N ARG A 167 -16.13 -8.94 -0.64
CA ARG A 167 -17.58 -8.89 -0.47
C ARG A 167 -18.32 -8.42 -1.72
N ARG A 168 -17.76 -7.39 -2.40
CA ARG A 168 -18.32 -6.88 -3.66
C ARG A 168 -18.40 -7.98 -4.71
N VAL A 169 -17.28 -8.64 -4.98
CA VAL A 169 -17.20 -9.73 -5.96
C VAL A 169 -18.07 -10.92 -5.57
N ALA A 170 -18.14 -11.25 -4.26
CA ALA A 170 -19.05 -12.29 -3.79
C ALA A 170 -20.53 -11.94 -3.97
N GLY A 171 -20.88 -10.66 -4.02
CA GLY A 171 -22.23 -10.20 -4.34
C GLY A 171 -22.55 -10.15 -5.84
N GLU A 172 -21.51 -10.05 -6.69
CA GLU A 172 -21.67 -10.00 -8.15
C GLU A 172 -21.73 -11.40 -8.78
N PHE A 173 -21.11 -12.42 -8.17
CA PHE A 173 -21.00 -13.78 -8.70
C PHE A 173 -21.38 -14.83 -7.66
N ARG A 174 -21.98 -15.95 -8.10
CA ARG A 174 -22.35 -17.07 -7.23
C ARG A 174 -21.12 -17.79 -6.67
N ALA A 175 -21.32 -18.57 -5.61
CA ALA A 175 -20.20 -19.28 -4.95
C ALA A 175 -19.49 -20.27 -5.89
N GLU A 176 -20.25 -20.91 -6.77
CA GLU A 176 -19.78 -21.90 -7.74
C GLU A 176 -19.03 -21.29 -8.93
N GLU A 177 -19.16 -19.96 -9.14
CA GLU A 177 -18.55 -19.21 -10.23
C GLU A 177 -17.17 -18.66 -9.77
N GLU A 178 -16.27 -19.56 -9.37
CA GLU A 178 -14.96 -19.18 -8.80
C GLU A 178 -14.05 -18.49 -9.82
N ILE A 179 -14.07 -18.97 -11.07
CA ILE A 179 -13.26 -18.40 -12.15
C ILE A 179 -13.74 -16.98 -12.46
N GLU A 180 -15.05 -16.80 -12.54
CA GLU A 180 -15.69 -15.50 -12.76
C GLU A 180 -15.38 -14.52 -11.63
N ARG A 181 -15.32 -14.99 -10.39
CA ARG A 181 -14.89 -14.19 -9.22
C ARG A 181 -13.45 -13.75 -9.35
N ILE A 182 -12.54 -14.63 -9.78
CA ILE A 182 -11.13 -14.28 -10.05
C ILE A 182 -11.06 -13.23 -11.16
N GLU A 183 -11.77 -13.43 -12.26
CA GLU A 183 -11.83 -12.45 -13.35
C GLU A 183 -12.40 -11.11 -12.90
N GLY A 184 -13.47 -11.13 -12.10
CA GLY A 184 -14.08 -9.94 -11.51
C GLY A 184 -13.09 -9.15 -10.65
N MET A 185 -12.29 -9.82 -9.80
CA MET A 185 -11.24 -9.17 -9.02
C MET A 185 -10.20 -8.49 -9.92
N PHE A 186 -9.73 -9.17 -10.98
CA PHE A 186 -8.79 -8.59 -11.94
C PHE A 186 -9.37 -7.39 -12.67
N LEU A 187 -10.63 -7.45 -13.07
CA LEU A 187 -11.31 -6.32 -13.73
C LEU A 187 -11.45 -5.11 -12.80
N HIS A 188 -11.82 -5.30 -11.53
CA HIS A 188 -11.95 -4.22 -10.56
C HIS A 188 -10.62 -3.58 -10.18
N VAL A 189 -9.56 -4.37 -10.05
CA VAL A 189 -8.26 -3.88 -9.57
C VAL A 189 -7.35 -3.43 -10.71
N LEU A 190 -7.30 -4.20 -11.81
CA LEU A 190 -6.34 -4.01 -12.90
C LEU A 190 -6.99 -3.54 -14.21
N ALA A 191 -8.31 -3.42 -14.26
CA ALA A 191 -9.10 -3.08 -15.43
C ALA A 191 -8.82 -3.97 -16.66
N ARG A 192 -8.41 -5.23 -16.41
CA ARG A 192 -8.17 -6.25 -17.43
C ARG A 192 -8.51 -7.65 -16.90
N ARG A 193 -8.75 -8.57 -17.79
CA ARG A 193 -8.86 -9.98 -17.43
C ARG A 193 -7.49 -10.57 -17.09
N PRO A 194 -7.43 -11.63 -16.24
CA PRO A 194 -6.20 -12.36 -15.99
C PRO A 194 -5.75 -13.12 -17.24
N THR A 195 -4.44 -13.34 -17.38
CA THR A 195 -3.91 -14.33 -18.31
C THR A 195 -4.27 -15.74 -17.82
N ALA A 196 -4.08 -16.76 -18.66
CA ALA A 196 -4.31 -18.15 -18.26
C ALA A 196 -3.45 -18.54 -17.05
N GLU A 197 -2.18 -18.16 -17.05
CA GLU A 197 -1.23 -18.42 -15.96
C GLU A 197 -1.62 -17.68 -14.66
N GLU A 198 -2.02 -16.41 -14.74
CA GLU A 198 -2.48 -15.64 -13.58
C GLU A 198 -3.76 -16.24 -12.97
N ARG A 199 -4.68 -16.71 -13.81
CA ARG A 199 -5.93 -17.34 -13.38
C ARG A 199 -5.65 -18.67 -12.68
N GLU A 200 -4.79 -19.50 -13.25
CA GLU A 200 -4.40 -20.78 -12.64
C GLU A 200 -3.68 -20.57 -11.30
N SER A 201 -2.76 -19.60 -11.23
CA SER A 201 -2.05 -19.24 -10.00
C SER A 201 -3.02 -18.74 -8.92
N ALA A 202 -4.00 -17.92 -9.28
CA ALA A 202 -5.01 -17.42 -8.35
C ALA A 202 -5.91 -18.54 -7.82
N HIS A 203 -6.36 -19.43 -8.73
CA HIS A 203 -7.15 -20.61 -8.38
C HIS A 203 -6.38 -21.53 -7.42
N ALA A 204 -5.14 -21.86 -7.75
CA ALA A 204 -4.27 -22.67 -6.89
C ALA A 204 -4.05 -22.04 -5.50
N PHE A 205 -3.92 -20.71 -5.43
CA PHE A 205 -3.77 -19.98 -4.17
C PHE A 205 -5.02 -20.09 -3.28
N ILE A 206 -6.22 -19.96 -3.87
CA ILE A 206 -7.48 -20.10 -3.14
C ILE A 206 -7.60 -21.52 -2.56
N HIS A 207 -7.32 -22.55 -3.36
CA HIS A 207 -7.42 -23.95 -2.90
C HIS A 207 -6.32 -24.35 -1.92
N ALA A 208 -5.11 -23.80 -2.04
CA ALA A 208 -4.07 -23.97 -1.02
C ALA A 208 -4.46 -23.35 0.33
N GLY A 209 -5.25 -22.28 0.29
CA GLY A 209 -5.78 -21.61 1.49
C GLY A 209 -6.96 -22.35 2.14
N THR A 210 -7.83 -23.00 1.34
CA THR A 210 -9.02 -23.72 1.84
C THR A 210 -8.69 -25.07 2.49
N GLY A 211 -7.54 -25.68 2.16
CA GLY A 211 -7.01 -26.86 2.86
C GLY A 211 -6.51 -26.60 4.29
N ARG A 212 -6.43 -25.33 4.69
CA ARG A 212 -6.27 -24.94 6.09
C ARG A 212 -7.65 -24.68 6.67
N GLU A 213 -8.27 -25.72 7.23
CA GLU A 213 -9.39 -25.51 8.13
C GLU A 213 -9.00 -24.44 9.13
N SER A 214 -9.60 -23.25 9.01
CA SER A 214 -9.50 -22.23 10.03
C SER A 214 -10.21 -22.77 11.27
N LYS A 215 -9.47 -23.40 12.16
CA LYS A 215 -9.94 -23.61 13.52
C LYS A 215 -10.35 -22.24 14.02
N LYS A 216 -11.64 -22.08 14.27
CA LYS A 216 -12.29 -20.89 14.80
C LYS A 216 -11.49 -20.38 15.98
N GLY A 217 -10.64 -19.34 15.80
CA GLY A 217 -9.77 -18.77 16.83
C GLY A 217 -8.34 -18.43 16.38
N ASP A 218 -7.91 -18.76 15.16
CA ASP A 218 -6.53 -18.54 14.73
C ASP A 218 -6.45 -17.46 13.63
N SER A 219 -6.47 -16.22 14.07
CA SER A 219 -6.21 -15.05 13.24
C SER A 219 -4.73 -15.02 12.88
N GLY A 220 -4.33 -15.44 11.67
CA GLY A 220 -3.04 -15.10 11.03
C GLY A 220 -1.73 -15.33 11.80
N ALA A 221 -1.80 -15.94 13.00
CA ALA A 221 -0.79 -16.00 14.03
C ALA A 221 -0.18 -17.41 14.22
N GLU A 222 -0.41 -18.36 13.29
CA GLU A 222 0.11 -19.72 13.48
C GLU A 222 1.65 -19.80 13.55
N THR A 223 2.34 -18.76 13.09
CA THR A 223 3.81 -18.70 13.15
C THR A 223 4.35 -17.84 14.29
N TRP A 224 3.53 -16.94 14.86
CA TRP A 224 3.96 -16.08 15.96
C TRP A 224 3.26 -16.44 17.25
N ARG A 225 4.05 -16.65 18.30
CA ARG A 225 3.57 -16.85 19.67
C ARG A 225 3.98 -15.64 20.50
N TYR A 226 3.04 -15.12 21.26
CA TYR A 226 3.25 -14.01 22.19
C TYR A 226 3.27 -14.55 23.60
N GLY A 227 4.33 -14.24 24.33
CA GLY A 227 4.55 -14.84 25.63
C GLY A 227 5.50 -14.03 26.52
N TYR A 228 5.84 -14.61 27.61
CA TYR A 228 6.86 -14.11 28.53
C TYR A 228 7.82 -15.23 28.91
N GLY A 229 8.97 -14.86 29.45
CA GLY A 229 9.96 -15.85 29.88
C GLY A 229 11.22 -15.23 30.45
N GLU A 230 12.08 -16.08 30.93
CA GLU A 230 13.37 -15.71 31.49
C GLU A 230 14.41 -15.57 30.37
N ILE A 231 15.16 -14.48 30.43
CA ILE A 231 16.22 -14.17 29.46
C ILE A 231 17.57 -14.51 30.12
N ASP A 232 18.28 -15.43 29.51
CA ASP A 232 19.68 -15.71 29.82
C ASP A 232 20.58 -14.74 29.08
N GLU A 233 20.98 -13.65 29.75
CA GLU A 233 21.80 -12.59 29.15
C GLU A 233 23.19 -13.07 28.69
N LYS A 234 23.74 -14.12 29.31
CA LYS A 234 25.06 -14.66 28.95
C LYS A 234 25.06 -15.41 27.61
N ASN A 235 23.98 -16.14 27.38
CA ASN A 235 23.84 -16.95 26.18
C ASN A 235 22.88 -16.31 25.12
N GLU A 236 22.40 -15.11 25.40
CA GLU A 236 21.48 -14.35 24.53
C GLU A 236 20.26 -15.16 24.07
N ARG A 237 19.71 -15.98 24.96
CA ARG A 237 18.59 -16.88 24.68
C ARG A 237 17.51 -16.83 25.75
N ILE A 238 16.33 -17.25 25.36
CA ILE A 238 15.20 -17.43 26.27
C ILE A 238 15.21 -18.85 26.75
N THR A 239 15.28 -19.04 28.08
CA THR A 239 15.34 -20.36 28.72
C THR A 239 14.00 -21.03 28.80
N VAL A 240 12.95 -20.27 29.08
CA VAL A 240 11.57 -20.76 29.22
C VAL A 240 10.62 -19.79 28.50
N PHE A 241 9.62 -20.34 27.80
CA PHE A 241 8.58 -19.56 27.15
C PHE A 241 7.20 -19.94 27.65
N HIS A 242 6.48 -18.99 28.23
CA HIS A 242 5.09 -19.13 28.65
C HIS A 242 4.19 -18.27 27.76
N PRO A 243 3.14 -18.83 27.17
CA PRO A 243 2.18 -18.04 26.40
C PRO A 243 1.46 -17.01 27.27
N LEU A 244 1.23 -15.82 26.74
CA LEU A 244 0.34 -14.85 27.38
C LEU A 244 -1.11 -15.30 27.22
N PRO A 245 -1.88 -15.42 28.34
CA PRO A 245 -3.18 -16.07 28.32
C PRO A 245 -4.33 -15.20 27.77
N TYR A 246 -4.14 -13.87 27.74
CA TYR A 246 -5.22 -12.95 27.44
C TYR A 246 -4.91 -12.03 26.25
N PHE A 247 -5.88 -11.89 25.35
CA PHE A 247 -5.82 -10.98 24.21
C PHE A 247 -7.07 -10.11 24.14
N ASN A 248 -6.91 -8.79 24.17
CA ASN A 248 -8.01 -7.83 24.15
C ASN A 248 -8.36 -7.28 22.76
N GLY A 249 -7.92 -7.93 21.66
CA GLY A 249 -8.08 -7.47 20.28
C GLY A 249 -6.94 -6.55 19.79
N LYS A 250 -6.14 -5.98 20.70
CA LYS A 250 -5.03 -5.07 20.36
C LYS A 250 -3.69 -5.51 20.96
N ALA A 251 -3.72 -6.15 22.11
CA ALA A 251 -2.52 -6.56 22.84
C ALA A 251 -2.72 -7.87 23.61
N TRP A 252 -1.65 -8.63 23.75
CA TRP A 252 -1.53 -9.78 24.62
C TRP A 252 -1.04 -9.33 25.99
N GLY A 253 -1.58 -9.91 27.07
CA GLY A 253 -1.23 -9.62 28.45
C GLY A 253 -1.53 -10.79 29.39
N GLY A 254 -1.25 -10.62 30.67
CA GLY A 254 -1.51 -11.61 31.73
C GLY A 254 -2.99 -11.75 32.08
N GLY A 255 -3.79 -10.71 31.86
CA GLY A 255 -5.21 -10.67 32.21
C GLY A 255 -5.96 -9.52 31.54
N GLU A 256 -7.24 -9.41 31.87
CA GLU A 256 -8.14 -8.38 31.31
C GLU A 256 -7.73 -6.97 31.73
N LYS A 257 -7.25 -6.82 32.95
CA LYS A 257 -6.75 -5.54 33.49
C LYS A 257 -5.24 -5.47 33.34
N TRP A 258 -4.73 -4.28 33.10
CA TRP A 258 -3.31 -4.03 32.96
C TRP A 258 -2.89 -2.79 33.79
N PRO A 259 -1.87 -2.88 34.66
CA PRO A 259 -1.09 -4.10 34.98
C PRO A 259 -1.95 -5.18 35.66
N ASP A 260 -1.64 -6.45 35.35
CA ASP A 260 -2.32 -7.57 36.01
C ASP A 260 -1.61 -8.03 37.30
N GLY A 261 -2.32 -8.79 38.14
CA GLY A 261 -1.82 -9.19 39.46
C GLY A 261 -0.71 -10.25 39.42
N SER A 262 -0.54 -10.97 38.31
CA SER A 262 0.43 -12.07 38.16
C SER A 262 1.67 -11.71 37.39
N LEU A 263 1.51 -11.07 36.25
CA LEU A 263 2.58 -10.70 35.31
C LEU A 263 2.91 -9.20 35.31
N GLY A 264 2.16 -8.40 36.08
CA GLY A 264 2.38 -6.97 36.22
C GLY A 264 2.23 -6.22 34.88
N TRP A 265 3.32 -5.64 34.42
CA TRP A 265 3.37 -4.79 33.23
C TRP A 265 3.61 -5.54 31.92
N VAL A 266 3.69 -6.88 31.93
CA VAL A 266 3.93 -7.65 30.69
C VAL A 266 2.81 -7.42 29.69
N ARG A 267 3.18 -6.88 28.54
CA ARG A 267 2.26 -6.62 27.43
C ARG A 267 2.98 -6.70 26.10
N LEU A 268 2.35 -7.31 25.11
CA LEU A 268 2.84 -7.38 23.74
C LEU A 268 1.77 -6.93 22.74
N THR A 269 2.15 -6.05 21.83
CA THR A 269 1.34 -5.63 20.70
C THR A 269 1.98 -6.10 19.39
N ALA A 270 1.35 -5.86 18.26
CA ALA A 270 1.94 -6.17 16.95
C ALA A 270 3.29 -5.47 16.69
N VAL A 271 3.48 -4.27 17.26
CA VAL A 271 4.63 -3.40 16.96
C VAL A 271 5.54 -3.12 18.16
N GLY A 272 5.14 -3.45 19.37
CA GLY A 272 5.90 -3.16 20.59
C GLY A 272 5.52 -4.08 21.74
N GLY A 273 6.19 -3.91 22.88
CA GLY A 273 5.90 -4.66 24.09
C GLY A 273 6.49 -3.98 25.31
N HIS A 274 6.01 -4.36 26.47
CA HIS A 274 6.51 -3.95 27.77
C HIS A 274 6.84 -5.21 28.58
N ALA A 275 8.04 -5.30 29.11
CA ALA A 275 8.44 -6.37 30.02
C ALA A 275 7.84 -6.17 31.40
N GLY A 276 7.76 -7.25 32.18
CA GLY A 276 7.43 -7.17 33.57
C GLY A 276 8.56 -6.59 34.43
N ASN A 277 8.29 -6.49 35.73
CA ASN A 277 9.24 -5.89 36.70
C ASN A 277 10.30 -6.86 37.19
N VAL A 278 10.25 -8.12 36.78
CA VAL A 278 11.19 -9.19 37.22
C VAL A 278 11.82 -9.88 36.01
N ALA A 279 13.02 -10.41 36.15
CA ALA A 279 13.78 -11.02 35.05
C ALA A 279 13.05 -12.20 34.37
N GLN A 280 12.19 -12.93 35.10
CA GLN A 280 11.38 -14.03 34.56
C GLN A 280 10.21 -13.55 33.68
N HIS A 281 9.89 -12.27 33.71
CA HIS A 281 8.77 -11.68 32.98
C HIS A 281 9.22 -10.85 31.74
N GLY A 282 10.27 -11.30 31.07
CA GLY A 282 10.68 -10.75 29.79
C GLY A 282 9.59 -10.93 28.73
N ALA A 283 9.22 -9.87 28.05
CA ALA A 283 8.22 -9.95 26.98
C ALA A 283 8.82 -10.58 25.71
N VAL A 284 8.23 -11.66 25.23
CA VAL A 284 8.80 -12.51 24.19
C VAL A 284 7.84 -12.71 23.03
N ARG A 285 8.33 -12.51 21.83
CA ARG A 285 7.68 -12.98 20.60
C ARG A 285 8.47 -14.16 20.07
N ARG A 286 7.81 -15.30 19.92
CA ARG A 286 8.39 -16.52 19.38
C ARG A 286 7.79 -16.80 18.01
N TRP A 287 8.63 -16.92 17.00
CA TRP A 287 8.22 -17.39 15.68
C TRP A 287 8.50 -18.89 15.58
N ILE A 288 7.54 -19.64 15.06
CA ILE A 288 7.67 -21.07 14.81
C ILE A 288 7.70 -21.27 13.30
N SER A 289 8.80 -21.86 12.78
CA SER A 289 8.90 -22.14 11.36
C SER A 289 7.86 -23.19 10.95
N PRO A 290 7.07 -22.95 9.92
CA PRO A 290 6.14 -23.95 9.40
C PRO A 290 6.84 -25.05 8.58
N LYS A 291 8.13 -24.88 8.26
CA LYS A 291 8.95 -25.81 7.49
C LYS A 291 10.36 -25.88 8.06
N ASP A 292 11.00 -27.03 7.94
CA ASP A 292 12.43 -27.19 8.26
C ASP A 292 13.26 -26.44 7.20
N GLY A 293 14.28 -25.72 7.67
CA GLY A 293 15.18 -24.96 6.81
C GLY A 293 15.97 -23.90 7.57
N SER A 294 16.88 -23.24 6.88
CA SER A 294 17.64 -22.12 7.43
C SER A 294 16.93 -20.81 7.15
N ILE A 295 16.77 -19.99 8.19
CA ILE A 295 16.25 -18.63 8.09
C ILE A 295 17.26 -17.64 8.64
N ARG A 296 17.32 -16.46 8.02
CA ARG A 296 18.07 -15.34 8.56
C ARG A 296 17.08 -14.29 9.07
N ILE A 297 17.16 -13.98 10.36
CA ILE A 297 16.37 -12.92 10.98
C ILE A 297 17.31 -11.74 11.20
N THR A 298 16.96 -10.58 10.64
CA THR A 298 17.66 -9.30 10.87
C THR A 298 16.68 -8.34 11.50
N GLY A 299 17.09 -7.70 12.59
CA GLY A 299 16.26 -6.71 13.28
C GLY A 299 17.10 -5.85 14.23
N THR A 300 16.58 -4.69 14.59
CA THR A 300 17.17 -3.80 15.59
C THR A 300 16.25 -3.73 16.79
N ILE A 301 16.77 -4.10 17.97
CA ILE A 301 16.09 -3.87 19.25
C ILE A 301 16.53 -2.52 19.76
N ARG A 302 15.60 -1.59 19.94
CA ARG A 302 15.87 -0.32 20.62
C ARG A 302 15.37 -0.43 22.06
N LYS A 303 16.26 -0.12 23.01
CA LYS A 303 15.90 0.05 24.42
C LYS A 303 15.03 1.29 24.61
#